data_e93921a57d331aa7be98b0223b6b703d
#
_entry.id   e93921a57d331aa7be98b0223b6b703d
#
_cell.length_a   1.000
_cell.length_b   1.000
_cell.length_c   1.000
_cell.angle_alpha   90.00
_cell.angle_beta   90.00
_cell.angle_gamma   90.00
#
_symmetry.space_group_name_H-M   'P 1'
#
loop_
_entity.id
_entity.type
_entity.pdbx_description
1 polymer ?
#
loop_
_entity_poly.entity_id
_entity_poly.type
_entity_poly.pdbx_seq_one_letter_code
_entity_poly.pdbx_strand_id
1 'polypeptide(L)'
;AGIAGAICKTRCTAGTIFGYGGTAGCVCPADGGTDCQRVAEKGKSILLKQEQSNRERGTTMKAFEGYTYLDGGICAAKGFQASGTYCGIKKAMAPDSNEGEIGKEKNDIALVVADTLCNTAAVYTQNKVKGAPILVMKKHLAATGGKARALIANSKNANTCNADGEEKAEAMCKLTADALGIAPEEVMVMSTGVIGQILPLEPIEKAIPVLCEKLSPNGNLEAATAIMTTDTVSKEVAVSFTLDGKTCHLGGMAKGSGMIHPNMATTLNCITTDAAISAKLLQTALSDVVKVTYNCLSVDGDQSTNDTCMVMASGLAGNAEITEQNADYAVFRQALYIVMMNLTRKLAKDGEGASKLLECTVSGAKDLDTAIIIAKSVICSPLFKCAMFGADANWGRVLCAVGYAPAEFDIHAVSVTLASRAGSVLVCEHGAGVAFSEEEAKKILLEDEIQILISVGDGAGTATAWGCDLTYDYVKINGDYRS
;
A
#
# COMPACT_ATOMS: atom_id res chain seq x y z
N ALA A 1 32.90 -7.60 25.51
CA ALA A 1 32.59 -7.99 26.87
C ALA A 1 31.13 -7.69 27.14
N GLY A 2 30.37 -8.75 27.35
CA GLY A 2 28.92 -8.75 27.33
C GLY A 2 28.25 -8.01 28.47
N ILE A 3 26.99 -7.64 28.20
CA ILE A 3 25.99 -7.40 29.23
C ILE A 3 24.81 -8.33 28.90
N ALA A 4 24.67 -9.34 29.74
CA ALA A 4 23.57 -10.29 29.69
C ALA A 4 22.33 -9.68 30.37
N GLY A 5 21.17 -10.06 29.85
CA GLY A 5 19.86 -9.57 30.16
C GLY A 5 19.30 -9.94 31.53
N ALA A 6 18.22 -9.29 31.85
CA ALA A 6 17.24 -9.74 32.82
C ALA A 6 15.88 -9.80 32.11
N ILE A 7 15.41 -11.00 31.84
CA ILE A 7 14.08 -11.29 31.30
C ILE A 7 13.11 -11.24 32.50
N CYS A 8 12.20 -10.27 32.49
CA CYS A 8 11.06 -10.28 33.39
C CYS A 8 9.98 -11.19 32.75
N LYS A 9 9.81 -12.40 33.29
CA LYS A 9 8.75 -13.33 32.94
C LYS A 9 7.48 -12.94 33.68
N THR A 10 6.55 -12.26 33.03
CA THR A 10 5.14 -12.24 33.47
C THR A 10 4.28 -12.65 32.30
N ARG A 11 3.60 -13.78 32.46
CA ARG A 11 2.59 -14.29 31.52
C ARG A 11 1.43 -13.31 31.45
N CYS A 12 1.23 -12.68 30.29
CA CYS A 12 -0.06 -12.14 29.92
C CYS A 12 -0.70 -13.09 28.91
N THR A 13 -1.89 -13.57 29.25
CA THR A 13 -2.72 -14.38 28.37
C THR A 13 -3.17 -13.58 27.18
N ALA A 14 -3.00 -14.15 25.99
CA ALA A 14 -3.36 -13.55 24.71
C ALA A 14 -4.88 -13.34 24.62
N GLY A 15 -5.30 -12.08 24.68
CA GLY A 15 -6.61 -11.62 24.25
C GLY A 15 -6.41 -10.73 23.03
N THR A 16 -6.98 -11.15 21.89
CA THR A 16 -6.94 -10.44 20.62
C THR A 16 -7.68 -9.11 20.75
N ILE A 17 -6.96 -7.98 20.76
CA ILE A 17 -7.59 -6.67 20.66
C ILE A 17 -6.83 -5.89 19.58
N PHE A 18 -7.47 -5.69 18.43
CA PHE A 18 -7.15 -4.63 17.50
C PHE A 18 -7.69 -3.32 18.10
N GLY A 19 -6.82 -2.56 18.79
CA GLY A 19 -7.16 -1.26 19.33
C GLY A 19 -6.17 -0.21 18.84
N TYR A 20 -6.67 0.77 18.10
CA TYR A 20 -5.94 1.98 17.76
C TYR A 20 -5.64 2.79 19.02
N GLY A 21 -4.36 3.15 19.21
CA GLY A 21 -3.93 4.36 19.93
C GLY A 21 -4.47 4.56 21.33
N GLY A 22 -4.25 3.61 22.23
CA GLY A 22 -4.37 3.85 23.66
C GLY A 22 -3.01 3.64 24.29
N THR A 23 -2.47 4.65 24.96
CA THR A 23 -1.31 4.51 25.86
C THR A 23 -1.65 3.46 26.91
N ALA A 24 -1.16 2.24 26.72
CA ALA A 24 -1.19 1.23 27.77
C ALA A 24 -0.30 1.77 28.92
N GLY A 25 -0.93 2.32 29.94
CA GLY A 25 -0.28 2.69 31.17
C GLY A 25 0.26 1.41 31.83
N CYS A 26 1.56 1.20 31.75
CA CYS A 26 2.24 0.25 32.59
C CYS A 26 2.13 0.75 34.02
N VAL A 27 1.32 0.10 34.86
CA VAL A 27 1.31 0.37 36.31
C VAL A 27 2.57 -0.27 36.87
N CYS A 28 3.60 0.53 37.07
CA CYS A 28 4.78 0.12 37.82
C CYS A 28 4.45 0.10 39.33
N PRO A 29 5.01 -0.87 40.10
CA PRO A 29 4.98 -0.83 41.56
C PRO A 29 5.66 0.41 42.09
N ALA A 30 5.27 0.86 43.28
CA ALA A 30 5.59 2.14 43.89
C ALA A 30 7.06 2.39 44.29
N ASP A 31 8.02 1.61 43.80
CA ASP A 31 9.46 1.80 44.08
C ASP A 31 10.18 2.21 42.78
N GLY A 32 9.92 3.45 42.37
CA GLY A 32 10.43 4.05 41.14
C GLY A 32 11.94 4.25 41.11
N GLY A 33 12.64 3.30 40.52
CA GLY A 33 14.06 3.47 40.17
C GLY A 33 14.22 4.35 38.93
N THR A 34 15.22 5.23 38.94
CA THR A 34 15.62 6.16 37.87
C THR A 34 15.91 5.54 36.51
N ASP A 35 15.95 4.20 36.39
CA ASP A 35 16.17 3.46 35.12
C ASP A 35 14.93 3.34 34.25
N CYS A 36 13.73 3.20 34.81
CA CYS A 36 12.49 3.13 34.00
C CYS A 36 12.18 4.46 33.29
N GLN A 37 12.47 5.60 33.96
CA GLN A 37 12.29 6.92 33.33
C GLN A 37 13.29 7.15 32.18
N ARG A 38 14.55 6.72 32.36
CA ARG A 38 15.57 6.81 31.29
C ARG A 38 15.27 5.92 30.07
N VAL A 39 14.69 4.75 30.27
CA VAL A 39 14.29 3.86 29.18
C VAL A 39 13.08 4.45 28.42
N ALA A 40 12.10 5.01 29.14
CA ALA A 40 10.96 5.70 28.54
C ALA A 40 11.37 6.98 27.80
N GLU A 41 12.31 7.75 28.33
CA GLU A 41 12.83 8.95 27.65
C GLU A 41 13.69 8.63 26.43
N LYS A 42 14.52 7.57 26.48
CA LYS A 42 15.23 7.06 25.29
C LYS A 42 14.26 6.54 24.23
N GLY A 43 13.22 5.81 24.61
CA GLY A 43 12.17 5.35 23.70
C GLY A 43 11.46 6.54 23.03
N LYS A 44 11.07 7.56 23.79
CA LYS A 44 10.48 8.80 23.23
C LYS A 44 11.44 9.56 22.32
N SER A 45 12.73 9.62 22.65
CA SER A 45 13.75 10.29 21.82
C SER A 45 14.00 9.55 20.50
N ILE A 46 13.96 8.21 20.50
CA ILE A 46 14.09 7.40 19.29
C ILE A 46 12.84 7.56 18.42
N LEU A 47 11.64 7.53 19.01
CA LEU A 47 10.37 7.75 18.30
C LEU A 47 10.31 9.15 17.67
N LEU A 48 10.72 10.19 18.39
CA LEU A 48 10.75 11.56 17.86
C LEU A 48 11.77 11.74 16.73
N LYS A 49 12.92 11.07 16.80
CA LYS A 49 13.91 11.09 15.70
C LYS A 49 13.44 10.31 14.48
N GLN A 50 12.72 9.19 14.66
CA GLN A 50 12.07 8.47 13.58
C GLN A 50 10.95 9.28 12.94
N GLU A 51 10.12 9.97 13.73
CA GLU A 51 9.09 10.88 13.22
C GLU A 51 9.68 12.05 12.42
N GLN A 52 10.82 12.62 12.86
CA GLN A 52 11.52 13.67 12.11
C GLN A 52 12.12 13.17 10.79
N SER A 53 12.79 12.01 10.78
CA SER A 53 13.31 11.38 9.56
C SER A 53 12.20 11.00 8.58
N ASN A 54 11.03 10.65 9.09
CA ASN A 54 9.87 10.26 8.27
C ASN A 54 9.14 11.46 7.64
N ARG A 55 9.25 12.67 8.22
CA ARG A 55 8.70 13.91 7.63
C ARG A 55 9.40 14.32 6.33
N GLU A 56 10.67 14.01 6.18
CA GLU A 56 11.44 14.29 4.95
C GLU A 56 11.01 13.42 3.76
N ARG A 57 10.19 12.38 3.97
CA ARG A 57 9.73 11.40 2.97
C ARG A 57 8.31 11.63 2.46
N GLY A 58 7.71 12.79 2.68
CA GLY A 58 6.46 13.24 2.03
C GLY A 58 5.15 12.72 2.62
N THR A 59 5.15 11.73 3.52
CA THR A 59 3.96 11.23 4.26
C THR A 59 4.38 10.87 5.67
N THR A 60 3.62 11.33 6.68
CA THR A 60 3.93 11.01 8.09
C THR A 60 3.74 9.52 8.34
N MET A 61 4.82 8.77 8.61
CA MET A 61 4.74 7.33 8.90
C MET A 61 4.47 7.09 10.38
N LYS A 62 3.45 6.27 10.68
CA LYS A 62 3.10 5.90 12.07
C LYS A 62 4.15 4.93 12.62
N ALA A 63 4.66 5.18 13.84
CA ALA A 63 5.59 4.27 14.51
C ALA A 63 4.84 3.06 15.08
N PHE A 64 5.46 1.90 15.00
CA PHE A 64 4.96 0.64 15.58
C PHE A 64 6.06 0.01 16.42
N GLU A 65 5.73 -0.40 17.64
CA GLU A 65 6.68 -1.08 18.53
C GLU A 65 7.13 -2.43 17.94
N GLY A 66 8.42 -2.69 17.94
CA GLY A 66 9.01 -3.91 17.36
C GLY A 66 9.29 -3.85 15.87
N TYR A 67 8.98 -2.72 15.18
CA TYR A 67 9.22 -2.53 13.75
C TYR A 67 10.03 -1.27 13.50
N THR A 68 11.03 -1.37 12.62
CA THR A 68 11.90 -0.25 12.27
C THR A 68 11.83 0.00 10.77
N TYR A 69 11.52 1.22 10.35
CA TYR A 69 11.52 1.60 8.94
C TYR A 69 12.93 1.65 8.38
N LEU A 70 13.06 1.20 7.13
CA LEU A 70 14.32 1.12 6.38
C LEU A 70 14.20 1.82 5.03
N ASP A 71 15.35 2.11 4.44
CA ASP A 71 15.50 2.37 3.01
C ASP A 71 15.60 1.06 2.22
N GLY A 72 15.55 1.13 0.89
CA GLY A 72 15.74 0.00 0.01
C GLY A 72 14.46 -0.58 -0.60
N GLY A 73 13.28 -0.12 -0.17
CA GLY A 73 12.01 -0.52 -0.78
C GLY A 73 11.94 -2.02 -1.04
N ILE A 74 11.67 -2.41 -2.29
CA ILE A 74 11.57 -3.82 -2.71
C ILE A 74 12.87 -4.62 -2.58
N CYS A 75 14.04 -3.96 -2.49
CA CYS A 75 15.34 -4.59 -2.32
C CYS A 75 15.79 -4.67 -0.85
N ALA A 76 14.99 -4.20 0.12
CA ALA A 76 15.35 -4.25 1.53
C ALA A 76 15.47 -5.68 2.09
N ALA A 77 14.71 -6.63 1.54
CA ALA A 77 14.75 -8.03 1.90
C ALA A 77 15.94 -8.74 1.24
N LYS A 78 16.60 -9.65 1.96
CA LYS A 78 17.75 -10.40 1.45
C LYS A 78 17.37 -11.26 0.25
N GLY A 79 18.29 -11.28 -0.75
CA GLY A 79 18.13 -12.09 -1.93
C GLY A 79 17.27 -11.48 -3.01
N PHE A 80 17.00 -10.18 -2.96
CA PHE A 80 16.28 -9.47 -4.01
C PHE A 80 17.13 -8.37 -4.64
N GLN A 81 17.08 -8.31 -5.96
CA GLN A 81 17.65 -7.28 -6.79
C GLN A 81 16.57 -6.72 -7.71
N ALA A 82 16.72 -5.47 -8.09
CA ALA A 82 15.81 -4.84 -9.04
C ALA A 82 16.56 -3.95 -10.03
N SER A 83 15.89 -3.62 -11.11
CA SER A 83 16.34 -2.64 -12.09
C SER A 83 15.14 -2.00 -12.78
N GLY A 84 15.36 -0.85 -13.39
CA GLY A 84 14.41 -0.16 -14.24
C GLY A 84 15.13 0.54 -15.38
N THR A 85 14.49 0.61 -16.55
CA THR A 85 15.05 1.33 -17.69
C THR A 85 13.96 1.89 -18.60
N TYR A 86 14.31 2.82 -19.44
CA TYR A 86 13.46 3.28 -20.54
C TYR A 86 13.62 2.35 -21.74
N CYS A 87 12.51 1.82 -22.27
CA CYS A 87 12.53 1.05 -23.51
C CYS A 87 11.70 1.67 -24.63
N GLY A 88 10.89 2.69 -24.33
CA GLY A 88 10.17 3.46 -25.33
C GLY A 88 8.85 2.86 -25.78
N ILE A 89 8.09 2.24 -24.88
CA ILE A 89 6.79 1.63 -25.18
C ILE A 89 5.83 2.68 -25.78
N LYS A 90 5.70 3.87 -25.17
CA LYS A 90 4.81 4.91 -25.68
C LYS A 90 5.26 5.40 -27.06
N LYS A 91 6.57 5.59 -27.27
CA LYS A 91 7.14 5.98 -28.56
C LYS A 91 6.86 4.97 -29.65
N ALA A 92 6.89 3.66 -29.33
CA ALA A 92 6.55 2.60 -30.28
C ALA A 92 5.06 2.55 -30.62
N MET A 93 4.17 2.88 -29.66
CA MET A 93 2.73 2.97 -29.89
C MET A 93 2.31 4.25 -30.64
N ALA A 94 2.98 5.35 -30.40
CA ALA A 94 2.70 6.67 -30.96
C ALA A 94 4.01 7.36 -31.40
N PRO A 95 4.51 7.06 -32.62
CA PRO A 95 5.81 7.55 -33.11
C PRO A 95 5.94 9.08 -33.12
N ASP A 96 4.83 9.80 -33.26
CA ASP A 96 4.80 11.27 -33.27
C ASP A 96 4.70 11.89 -31.86
N SER A 97 4.67 11.07 -30.81
CA SER A 97 4.65 11.58 -29.43
C SER A 97 5.98 12.26 -29.09
N ASN A 98 5.91 13.31 -28.26
CA ASN A 98 7.09 14.04 -27.76
C ASN A 98 7.89 13.26 -26.68
N GLU A 99 7.55 12.00 -26.42
CA GLU A 99 8.33 11.12 -25.56
C GLU A 99 9.60 10.66 -26.30
N GLY A 100 10.73 10.70 -25.62
CA GLY A 100 12.04 10.34 -26.19
C GLY A 100 12.88 11.54 -26.60
N GLU A 101 12.46 12.79 -26.25
CA GLU A 101 13.41 13.90 -26.25
C GLU A 101 14.50 13.65 -25.21
N ILE A 102 15.76 13.87 -25.58
CA ILE A 102 16.92 13.71 -24.71
C ILE A 102 16.68 14.42 -23.37
N GLY A 103 16.73 13.67 -22.26
CA GLY A 103 16.52 14.18 -20.89
C GLY A 103 15.07 14.15 -20.39
N LYS A 104 14.12 13.65 -21.18
CA LYS A 104 12.71 13.46 -20.77
C LYS A 104 12.28 11.99 -20.71
N GLU A 105 13.19 11.07 -21.01
CA GLU A 105 12.91 9.63 -20.96
C GLU A 105 12.70 9.22 -19.49
N LYS A 106 11.49 8.71 -19.21
CA LYS A 106 11.19 8.07 -17.93
C LYS A 106 11.25 6.56 -18.10
N ASN A 107 11.83 5.87 -17.13
CA ASN A 107 11.78 4.42 -17.10
C ASN A 107 10.35 3.93 -17.29
N ASP A 108 10.16 2.89 -18.12
CA ASP A 108 8.85 2.33 -18.46
C ASP A 108 8.79 0.80 -18.40
N ILE A 109 9.92 0.17 -18.02
CA ILE A 109 10.01 -1.26 -17.75
C ILE A 109 10.90 -1.54 -16.53
N ALA A 110 10.45 -2.44 -15.66
CA ALA A 110 11.11 -2.86 -14.43
C ALA A 110 11.32 -4.37 -14.41
N LEU A 111 12.41 -4.81 -13.78
CA LEU A 111 12.69 -6.19 -13.47
C LEU A 111 13.04 -6.33 -11.99
N VAL A 112 12.41 -7.30 -11.31
CA VAL A 112 12.73 -7.71 -9.93
C VAL A 112 13.10 -9.18 -9.97
N VAL A 113 14.23 -9.55 -9.37
CA VAL A 113 14.74 -10.93 -9.37
C VAL A 113 15.09 -11.35 -7.96
N ALA A 114 14.73 -12.59 -7.62
CA ALA A 114 15.15 -13.26 -6.39
C ALA A 114 16.30 -14.24 -6.66
N ASP A 115 17.25 -14.34 -5.74
CA ASP A 115 18.36 -15.31 -5.79
C ASP A 115 17.84 -16.76 -5.70
N THR A 116 16.67 -16.96 -5.06
CA THR A 116 16.04 -18.26 -4.83
C THR A 116 14.62 -18.31 -5.40
N LEU A 117 14.09 -19.53 -5.61
CA LEU A 117 12.68 -19.72 -5.92
C LEU A 117 11.83 -19.44 -4.68
N CYS A 118 11.08 -18.34 -4.69
CA CYS A 118 10.33 -17.80 -3.55
C CYS A 118 8.94 -18.40 -3.42
N ASN A 119 8.49 -18.68 -2.20
CA ASN A 119 7.07 -18.82 -1.94
C ASN A 119 6.38 -17.49 -2.27
N THR A 120 5.31 -17.55 -3.06
CA THR A 120 4.68 -16.37 -3.63
C THR A 120 3.17 -16.41 -3.45
N ALA A 121 2.61 -15.27 -3.05
CA ALA A 121 1.16 -15.06 -2.96
C ALA A 121 0.77 -13.85 -3.82
N ALA A 122 -0.44 -13.91 -4.38
CA ALA A 122 -0.96 -12.77 -5.14
C ALA A 122 -2.48 -12.64 -5.00
N VAL A 123 -2.94 -11.39 -5.05
CA VAL A 123 -4.35 -11.02 -5.17
C VAL A 123 -4.54 -10.09 -6.36
N TYR A 124 -5.72 -10.14 -6.96
CA TYR A 124 -5.99 -9.51 -8.26
C TYR A 124 -7.34 -8.80 -8.26
N THR A 125 -7.50 -7.84 -9.17
CA THR A 125 -8.77 -7.16 -9.40
C THR A 125 -9.92 -8.13 -9.60
N GLN A 126 -11.09 -7.78 -9.06
CA GLN A 126 -12.36 -8.46 -9.34
C GLN A 126 -13.11 -7.87 -10.54
N ASN A 127 -12.57 -6.85 -11.20
CA ASN A 127 -13.14 -6.36 -12.45
C ASN A 127 -13.32 -7.54 -13.43
N LYS A 128 -14.48 -7.59 -14.10
CA LYS A 128 -14.76 -8.63 -15.09
C LYS A 128 -13.87 -8.50 -16.32
N VAL A 129 -13.51 -7.28 -16.68
CA VAL A 129 -12.51 -6.99 -17.71
C VAL A 129 -11.14 -7.09 -17.05
N LYS A 130 -10.41 -8.16 -17.33
CA LYS A 130 -9.09 -8.43 -16.75
C LYS A 130 -8.00 -8.24 -17.79
N GLY A 131 -6.92 -7.58 -17.38
CA GLY A 131 -5.70 -7.52 -18.17
C GLY A 131 -5.08 -8.90 -18.38
N ALA A 132 -4.53 -9.13 -19.55
CA ALA A 132 -3.88 -10.38 -19.92
C ALA A 132 -2.74 -10.79 -18.95
N PRO A 133 -1.93 -9.87 -18.39
CA PRO A 133 -0.93 -10.22 -17.39
C PRO A 133 -1.49 -10.97 -16.17
N ILE A 134 -2.72 -10.64 -15.74
CA ILE A 134 -3.36 -11.33 -14.60
C ILE A 134 -3.65 -12.80 -14.94
N LEU A 135 -4.10 -13.09 -16.18
CA LEU A 135 -4.41 -14.44 -16.63
C LEU A 135 -3.12 -15.28 -16.66
N VAL A 136 -2.06 -14.73 -17.22
CA VAL A 136 -0.74 -15.38 -17.29
C VAL A 136 -0.15 -15.60 -15.88
N MET A 137 -0.16 -14.59 -14.99
CA MET A 137 0.33 -14.76 -13.62
C MET A 137 -0.40 -15.88 -12.88
N LYS A 138 -1.74 -15.95 -13.01
CA LYS A 138 -2.53 -17.03 -12.38
C LYS A 138 -2.14 -18.40 -12.89
N LYS A 139 -1.93 -18.53 -14.19
CA LYS A 139 -1.49 -19.76 -14.84
C LYS A 139 -0.11 -20.17 -14.35
N HIS A 140 0.85 -19.26 -14.29
CA HIS A 140 2.22 -19.50 -13.84
C HIS A 140 2.28 -19.87 -12.36
N LEU A 141 1.59 -19.13 -11.47
CA LEU A 141 1.54 -19.50 -10.05
C LEU A 141 0.86 -20.86 -9.80
N ALA A 142 -0.15 -21.21 -10.60
CA ALA A 142 -0.75 -22.54 -10.51
C ALA A 142 0.23 -23.64 -10.98
N ALA A 143 0.98 -23.42 -12.06
CA ALA A 143 1.95 -24.36 -12.58
C ALA A 143 3.13 -24.58 -11.62
N THR A 144 3.59 -23.55 -10.92
CA THR A 144 4.72 -23.61 -9.98
C THR A 144 4.33 -23.99 -8.55
N GLY A 145 3.03 -24.20 -8.28
CA GLY A 145 2.52 -24.44 -6.92
C GLY A 145 2.71 -23.23 -5.98
N GLY A 146 2.51 -22.02 -6.50
CA GLY A 146 2.62 -20.77 -5.73
C GLY A 146 4.06 -20.30 -5.53
N LYS A 147 4.91 -20.47 -6.53
CA LYS A 147 6.31 -20.04 -6.46
C LYS A 147 6.66 -19.13 -7.65
N ALA A 148 7.58 -18.18 -7.41
CA ALA A 148 8.13 -17.31 -8.45
C ALA A 148 9.58 -16.93 -8.14
N ARG A 149 10.31 -16.51 -9.16
CA ARG A 149 11.70 -16.07 -9.05
C ARG A 149 11.94 -14.68 -9.62
N ALA A 150 11.09 -14.23 -10.55
CA ALA A 150 11.23 -12.91 -11.15
C ALA A 150 9.86 -12.24 -11.39
N LEU A 151 9.87 -10.93 -11.51
CA LEU A 151 8.77 -10.10 -11.98
C LEU A 151 9.27 -9.16 -13.05
N ILE A 152 8.65 -9.21 -14.24
CA ILE A 152 8.79 -8.20 -15.29
C ILE A 152 7.54 -7.31 -15.29
N ALA A 153 7.70 -5.98 -15.26
CA ALA A 153 6.57 -5.07 -15.20
C ALA A 153 6.76 -3.89 -16.15
N ASN A 154 5.74 -3.54 -16.92
CA ASN A 154 5.79 -2.35 -17.78
C ASN A 154 4.71 -1.33 -17.41
N SER A 155 5.03 -0.05 -17.64
CA SER A 155 4.08 1.04 -17.72
C SER A 155 3.72 1.39 -19.17
N LYS A 156 2.88 2.42 -19.37
CA LYS A 156 2.41 2.97 -20.66
C LYS A 156 1.35 2.15 -21.40
N ASN A 157 1.36 0.83 -21.29
CA ASN A 157 0.40 -0.07 -21.93
C ASN A 157 -0.13 -1.09 -20.92
N ALA A 158 -1.45 -1.17 -20.75
CA ALA A 158 -2.09 -2.07 -19.81
C ALA A 158 -2.16 -3.52 -20.30
N ASN A 159 -1.93 -3.76 -21.57
CA ASN A 159 -2.13 -5.06 -22.22
C ASN A 159 -3.50 -5.68 -21.88
N THR A 160 -4.54 -4.86 -22.05
CA THR A 160 -5.92 -5.20 -21.72
C THR A 160 -6.82 -4.93 -22.92
N CYS A 161 -7.81 -5.78 -23.15
CA CYS A 161 -8.73 -5.76 -24.28
C CYS A 161 -8.04 -5.92 -25.65
N ASN A 162 -6.92 -6.61 -25.70
CA ASN A 162 -6.19 -6.92 -26.92
C ASN A 162 -6.39 -8.40 -27.28
N ALA A 163 -6.55 -8.71 -28.57
CA ALA A 163 -6.73 -10.09 -29.03
C ALA A 163 -5.50 -10.96 -28.79
N ASP A 164 -4.29 -10.37 -28.82
CA ASP A 164 -2.99 -11.01 -28.62
C ASP A 164 -2.41 -10.80 -27.21
N GLY A 165 -3.22 -10.32 -26.25
CA GLY A 165 -2.74 -9.88 -24.94
C GLY A 165 -2.05 -10.97 -24.13
N GLU A 166 -2.63 -12.18 -24.07
CA GLU A 166 -2.02 -13.30 -23.34
C GLU A 166 -0.72 -13.77 -24.02
N GLU A 167 -0.69 -13.84 -25.36
CA GLU A 167 0.50 -14.17 -26.11
C GLU A 167 1.64 -13.18 -25.82
N LYS A 168 1.34 -11.88 -25.78
CA LYS A 168 2.31 -10.83 -25.45
C LYS A 168 2.81 -10.94 -24.00
N ALA A 169 1.95 -11.21 -23.05
CA ALA A 169 2.32 -11.39 -21.64
C ALA A 169 3.20 -12.64 -21.44
N GLU A 170 2.85 -13.76 -22.08
CA GLU A 170 3.68 -14.97 -22.11
C GLU A 170 5.04 -14.72 -22.77
N ALA A 171 5.07 -13.97 -23.86
CA ALA A 171 6.33 -13.61 -24.52
C ALA A 171 7.26 -12.78 -23.62
N MET A 172 6.71 -11.82 -22.85
CA MET A 172 7.48 -11.07 -21.86
C MET A 172 8.09 -12.01 -20.80
N CYS A 173 7.30 -12.96 -20.29
CA CYS A 173 7.79 -13.96 -19.32
C CYS A 173 8.89 -14.83 -19.94
N LYS A 174 8.68 -15.33 -21.15
CA LYS A 174 9.66 -16.18 -21.85
C LYS A 174 10.97 -15.46 -22.12
N LEU A 175 10.92 -14.25 -22.68
CA LEU A 175 12.13 -13.45 -22.97
C LEU A 175 12.93 -13.17 -21.70
N THR A 176 12.23 -12.87 -20.59
CA THR A 176 12.85 -12.64 -19.28
C THR A 176 13.48 -13.94 -18.73
N ALA A 177 12.75 -15.04 -18.83
CA ALA A 177 13.22 -16.35 -18.37
C ALA A 177 14.46 -16.82 -19.15
N ASP A 178 14.46 -16.68 -20.47
CA ASP A 178 15.59 -17.01 -21.35
C ASP A 178 16.84 -16.19 -20.95
N ALA A 179 16.68 -14.90 -20.65
CA ALA A 179 17.77 -14.01 -20.24
C ALA A 179 18.33 -14.34 -18.84
N LEU A 180 17.47 -14.83 -17.93
CA LEU A 180 17.84 -15.18 -16.55
C LEU A 180 18.26 -16.66 -16.39
N GLY A 181 18.02 -17.51 -17.40
CA GLY A 181 18.27 -18.95 -17.35
C GLY A 181 17.35 -19.70 -16.36
N ILE A 182 16.08 -19.30 -16.30
CA ILE A 182 15.03 -19.89 -15.44
C ILE A 182 13.83 -20.37 -16.26
N ALA A 183 12.87 -21.05 -15.64
CA ALA A 183 11.66 -21.46 -16.34
C ALA A 183 10.70 -20.27 -16.57
N PRO A 184 9.99 -20.18 -17.71
CA PRO A 184 9.03 -19.11 -17.98
C PRO A 184 7.94 -18.97 -16.89
N GLU A 185 7.49 -20.08 -16.33
CA GLU A 185 6.48 -20.12 -15.28
C GLU A 185 6.98 -19.56 -13.93
N GLU A 186 8.30 -19.41 -13.75
CA GLU A 186 8.89 -18.74 -12.58
C GLU A 186 8.89 -17.21 -12.70
N VAL A 187 8.52 -16.67 -13.88
CA VAL A 187 8.45 -15.24 -14.15
C VAL A 187 7.00 -14.76 -14.05
N MET A 188 6.76 -13.79 -13.18
CA MET A 188 5.50 -13.06 -13.08
C MET A 188 5.53 -11.84 -14.00
N VAL A 189 4.34 -11.38 -14.45
CA VAL A 189 4.22 -10.26 -15.36
C VAL A 189 3.14 -9.28 -14.91
N MET A 190 3.46 -7.99 -14.94
CA MET A 190 2.50 -6.91 -14.65
C MET A 190 2.56 -5.86 -15.76
N SER A 191 1.41 -5.26 -16.09
CA SER A 191 1.32 -4.16 -17.07
C SER A 191 0.35 -3.11 -16.59
N THR A 192 0.63 -1.84 -16.89
CA THR A 192 -0.26 -0.71 -16.61
C THR A 192 -0.12 0.37 -17.66
N GLY A 193 -1.17 1.17 -17.87
CA GLY A 193 -1.21 2.25 -18.86
C GLY A 193 -2.48 2.22 -19.70
N VAL A 194 -2.38 2.55 -20.98
CA VAL A 194 -3.52 2.67 -21.89
C VAL A 194 -4.13 1.29 -22.19
N ILE A 195 -5.46 1.22 -22.18
CA ILE A 195 -6.27 0.03 -22.51
C ILE A 195 -6.60 0.03 -24.00
N GLY A 196 -6.63 -1.16 -24.62
CA GLY A 196 -7.09 -1.36 -25.99
C GLY A 196 -6.06 -1.03 -27.08
N GLN A 197 -4.78 -0.86 -26.71
CA GLN A 197 -3.68 -0.73 -27.65
C GLN A 197 -2.78 -1.96 -27.61
N ILE A 198 -2.33 -2.42 -28.79
CA ILE A 198 -1.42 -3.57 -28.91
C ILE A 198 -0.10 -3.24 -28.21
N LEU A 199 0.36 -4.15 -27.34
CA LEU A 199 1.65 -4.00 -26.65
C LEU A 199 2.81 -4.27 -27.63
N PRO A 200 3.74 -3.30 -27.86
CA PRO A 200 4.89 -3.53 -28.70
C PRO A 200 5.92 -4.38 -27.96
N LEU A 201 6.25 -5.58 -28.47
CA LEU A 201 7.25 -6.47 -27.86
C LEU A 201 8.69 -6.08 -28.17
N GLU A 202 8.96 -5.55 -29.37
CA GLU A 202 10.32 -5.27 -29.82
C GLU A 202 11.14 -4.35 -28.88
N PRO A 203 10.58 -3.24 -28.35
CA PRO A 203 11.28 -2.43 -27.36
C PRO A 203 11.59 -3.21 -26.08
N ILE A 204 10.65 -4.06 -25.63
CA ILE A 204 10.78 -4.86 -24.40
C ILE A 204 11.89 -5.90 -24.58
N GLU A 205 11.91 -6.64 -25.70
CA GLU A 205 12.92 -7.61 -26.04
C GLU A 205 14.32 -7.00 -26.00
N LYS A 206 14.49 -5.79 -26.57
CA LYS A 206 15.77 -5.06 -26.55
C LYS A 206 16.16 -4.57 -25.16
N ALA A 207 15.19 -4.28 -24.28
CA ALA A 207 15.45 -3.78 -22.94
C ALA A 207 15.80 -4.86 -21.92
N ILE A 208 15.32 -6.09 -22.09
CA ILE A 208 15.54 -7.18 -21.11
C ILE A 208 17.02 -7.44 -20.82
N PRO A 209 17.94 -7.55 -21.81
CA PRO A 209 19.36 -7.68 -21.52
C PRO A 209 19.93 -6.52 -20.70
N VAL A 210 19.48 -5.28 -20.99
CA VAL A 210 19.89 -4.08 -20.25
C VAL A 210 19.39 -4.12 -18.81
N LEU A 211 18.15 -4.58 -18.58
CA LEU A 211 17.61 -4.77 -17.24
C LEU A 211 18.42 -5.80 -16.45
N CYS A 212 18.76 -6.94 -17.07
CA CYS A 212 19.58 -7.99 -16.44
C CYS A 212 20.98 -7.47 -16.05
N GLU A 213 21.61 -6.68 -16.92
CA GLU A 213 22.92 -6.06 -16.64
C GLU A 213 22.87 -5.04 -15.50
N LYS A 214 21.75 -4.31 -15.38
CA LYS A 214 21.53 -3.28 -14.36
C LYS A 214 20.98 -3.81 -13.02
N LEU A 215 20.71 -5.11 -12.90
CA LEU A 215 20.20 -5.67 -11.63
C LEU A 215 21.11 -5.31 -10.47
N SER A 216 20.52 -4.78 -9.41
CA SER A 216 21.26 -4.30 -8.24
C SER A 216 20.42 -4.45 -6.96
N PRO A 217 21.03 -4.74 -5.81
CA PRO A 217 20.36 -4.67 -4.51
C PRO A 217 19.94 -3.22 -4.12
N ASN A 218 20.38 -2.22 -4.89
CA ASN A 218 20.00 -0.81 -4.72
C ASN A 218 19.14 -0.30 -5.90
N GLY A 219 18.61 -1.17 -6.75
CA GLY A 219 17.81 -0.81 -7.93
C GLY A 219 16.31 -0.62 -7.65
N ASN A 220 15.95 -0.47 -6.38
CA ASN A 220 14.56 -0.30 -5.95
C ASN A 220 13.90 0.95 -6.55
N LEU A 221 14.58 2.11 -6.53
CA LEU A 221 14.02 3.37 -7.02
C LEU A 221 13.80 3.33 -8.53
N GLU A 222 14.73 2.76 -9.30
CA GLU A 222 14.61 2.59 -10.74
C GLU A 222 13.41 1.70 -11.10
N ALA A 223 13.21 0.61 -10.37
CA ALA A 223 12.05 -0.26 -10.55
C ALA A 223 10.73 0.43 -10.16
N ALA A 224 10.70 1.12 -9.01
CA ALA A 224 9.52 1.82 -8.55
C ALA A 224 9.10 2.96 -9.49
N THR A 225 10.07 3.66 -10.10
CA THR A 225 9.79 4.72 -11.08
C THR A 225 9.34 4.17 -12.44
N ALA A 226 9.82 2.99 -12.84
CA ALA A 226 9.49 2.39 -14.12
C ALA A 226 8.03 1.92 -14.23
N ILE A 227 7.39 1.63 -13.12
CA ILE A 227 5.98 1.24 -13.10
C ILE A 227 4.99 2.42 -13.00
N MET A 228 5.47 3.65 -12.83
CA MET A 228 4.64 4.86 -12.71
C MET A 228 3.95 5.22 -14.02
N THR A 229 2.74 5.79 -13.90
CA THR A 229 1.98 6.34 -15.03
C THR A 229 1.72 7.83 -14.82
N THR A 230 0.64 8.18 -14.15
CA THR A 230 0.29 9.56 -13.74
C THR A 230 0.82 9.92 -12.34
N ASP A 231 1.45 8.97 -11.68
CA ASP A 231 2.09 9.18 -10.38
C ASP A 231 3.10 10.33 -10.42
N THR A 232 3.09 11.17 -9.38
CA THR A 232 4.03 12.30 -9.26
C THR A 232 5.27 11.93 -8.45
N VAL A 233 5.17 10.90 -7.60
CA VAL A 233 6.25 10.41 -6.75
C VAL A 233 6.28 8.87 -6.73
N SER A 234 7.48 8.29 -6.60
CA SER A 234 7.63 6.85 -6.36
C SER A 234 7.15 6.49 -4.95
N LYS A 235 6.58 5.30 -4.81
CA LYS A 235 6.00 4.84 -3.56
C LYS A 235 6.68 3.57 -3.10
N GLU A 236 7.49 3.69 -2.07
CA GLU A 236 8.23 2.60 -1.46
C GLU A 236 8.11 2.65 0.06
N VAL A 237 8.09 1.50 0.70
CA VAL A 237 8.12 1.33 2.17
C VAL A 237 8.86 0.05 2.48
N ALA A 238 9.73 0.07 3.50
CA ALA A 238 10.34 -1.15 4.03
C ALA A 238 10.45 -1.08 5.55
N VAL A 239 10.38 -2.26 6.20
CA VAL A 239 10.53 -2.42 7.64
C VAL A 239 11.40 -3.64 7.97
N SER A 240 12.10 -3.56 9.10
CA SER A 240 12.68 -4.72 9.78
C SER A 240 11.89 -5.08 11.03
N PHE A 241 11.91 -6.36 11.38
CA PHE A 241 11.23 -6.96 12.52
C PHE A 241 11.94 -8.26 12.92
N THR A 242 11.53 -8.88 14.02
CA THR A 242 12.20 -10.08 14.53
C THR A 242 11.25 -11.27 14.53
N LEU A 243 11.68 -12.39 13.94
CA LEU A 243 11.02 -13.70 13.99
C LEU A 243 12.01 -14.74 14.49
N ASP A 244 11.63 -15.55 15.47
CA ASP A 244 12.50 -16.62 16.02
C ASP A 244 13.93 -16.10 16.35
N GLY A 245 14.03 -14.89 16.90
CA GLY A 245 15.31 -14.24 17.20
C GLY A 245 16.15 -13.81 15.97
N LYS A 246 15.62 -13.91 14.75
CA LYS A 246 16.25 -13.49 13.50
C LYS A 246 15.67 -12.16 13.04
N THR A 247 16.53 -11.27 12.56
CA THR A 247 16.08 -10.04 11.91
C THR A 247 15.59 -10.36 10.51
N CYS A 248 14.32 -10.07 10.27
CA CYS A 248 13.66 -10.20 8.96
C CYS A 248 13.37 -8.82 8.39
N HIS A 249 13.24 -8.76 7.07
CA HIS A 249 12.92 -7.54 6.32
C HIS A 249 11.71 -7.78 5.44
N LEU A 250 10.91 -6.75 5.29
CA LEU A 250 9.79 -6.73 4.35
C LEU A 250 9.74 -5.35 3.71
N GLY A 251 9.76 -5.32 2.39
CA GLY A 251 9.71 -4.08 1.64
C GLY A 251 8.81 -4.19 0.42
N GLY A 252 8.33 -3.05 -0.06
CA GLY A 252 7.44 -3.03 -1.21
C GLY A 252 7.51 -1.75 -2.00
N MET A 253 7.08 -1.84 -3.25
CA MET A 253 6.80 -0.73 -4.14
C MET A 253 5.36 -0.78 -4.62
N ALA A 254 4.77 0.39 -4.86
CA ALA A 254 3.42 0.53 -5.39
C ALA A 254 3.36 1.67 -6.41
N LYS A 255 2.48 1.52 -7.41
CA LYS A 255 2.10 2.59 -8.32
C LYS A 255 0.59 2.74 -8.36
N GLY A 256 0.15 3.96 -8.57
CA GLY A 256 -1.24 4.33 -8.75
C GLY A 256 -1.50 5.76 -8.31
N SER A 257 -2.32 6.47 -9.10
CA SER A 257 -2.71 7.84 -8.89
C SER A 257 -4.17 8.07 -9.34
N GLY A 258 -4.60 7.54 -10.49
CA GLY A 258 -5.98 7.49 -10.97
C GLY A 258 -6.46 6.07 -11.25
N MET A 259 -7.79 5.91 -11.48
CA MET A 259 -8.53 4.65 -11.60
C MET A 259 -8.32 3.77 -10.36
N ILE A 260 -8.60 4.37 -9.17
CA ILE A 260 -8.32 3.73 -7.88
C ILE A 260 -9.58 3.63 -7.01
N HIS A 261 -10.20 2.46 -7.02
CA HIS A 261 -11.24 2.02 -6.08
C HIS A 261 -11.20 0.50 -5.93
N PRO A 262 -10.27 -0.05 -5.13
CA PRO A 262 -10.08 -1.49 -5.07
C PRO A 262 -11.25 -2.27 -4.51
N ASN A 263 -11.49 -3.40 -5.16
CA ASN A 263 -12.13 -4.54 -4.56
C ASN A 263 -11.25 -5.76 -4.86
N MET A 264 -10.35 -6.12 -3.91
CA MET A 264 -9.32 -7.18 -3.99
C MET A 264 -8.05 -6.85 -4.81
N ALA A 265 -7.42 -5.74 -4.60
CA ALA A 265 -6.20 -5.11 -5.10
C ALA A 265 -6.45 -4.01 -6.14
N THR A 266 -5.87 -2.87 -5.89
CA THR A 266 -5.88 -1.71 -6.80
C THR A 266 -4.49 -1.22 -6.94
N THR A 267 -3.98 -1.13 -8.15
CA THR A 267 -2.63 -0.71 -8.39
C THR A 267 -1.68 -1.87 -8.67
N LEU A 268 -0.52 -1.60 -9.21
CA LEU A 268 0.54 -2.59 -9.24
C LEU A 268 1.35 -2.48 -7.96
N ASN A 269 1.38 -3.57 -7.20
CA ASN A 269 2.14 -3.66 -5.96
C ASN A 269 3.01 -4.91 -6.00
N CYS A 270 4.30 -4.74 -5.73
CA CYS A 270 5.20 -5.84 -5.49
C CYS A 270 5.83 -5.67 -4.10
N ILE A 271 5.77 -6.73 -3.33
CA ILE A 271 6.28 -6.79 -1.95
C ILE A 271 7.25 -7.97 -1.88
N THR A 272 8.35 -7.79 -1.19
CA THR A 272 9.37 -8.83 -0.96
C THR A 272 9.61 -9.00 0.53
N THR A 273 9.96 -10.20 0.94
CA THR A 273 10.43 -10.48 2.30
C THR A 273 11.49 -11.57 2.29
N ASP A 274 12.42 -11.50 3.23
CA ASP A 274 13.39 -12.56 3.47
C ASP A 274 12.93 -13.56 4.55
N ALA A 275 11.76 -13.36 5.15
CA ALA A 275 11.17 -14.30 6.10
C ALA A 275 10.82 -15.63 5.43
N ALA A 276 11.08 -16.74 6.13
CA ALA A 276 10.61 -18.06 5.74
C ALA A 276 9.16 -18.26 6.19
N ILE A 277 8.24 -18.36 5.23
CA ILE A 277 6.80 -18.59 5.45
C ILE A 277 6.24 -19.46 4.33
N SER A 278 5.36 -20.39 4.65
CA SER A 278 4.72 -21.28 3.66
C SER A 278 3.82 -20.48 2.70
N ALA A 279 3.76 -20.89 1.42
CA ALA A 279 2.94 -20.23 0.41
C ALA A 279 1.47 -20.10 0.84
N LYS A 280 0.92 -21.10 1.53
CA LYS A 280 -0.46 -21.08 2.05
C LYS A 280 -0.68 -19.97 3.06
N LEU A 281 0.21 -19.82 4.04
CA LEU A 281 0.06 -18.78 5.08
C LEU A 281 0.40 -17.39 4.54
N LEU A 282 1.33 -17.29 3.60
CA LEU A 282 1.62 -16.06 2.88
C LEU A 282 0.37 -15.57 2.14
N GLN A 283 -0.35 -16.47 1.44
CA GLN A 283 -1.61 -16.14 0.77
C GLN A 283 -2.70 -15.73 1.77
N THR A 284 -2.80 -16.42 2.91
CA THR A 284 -3.75 -16.06 3.96
C THR A 284 -3.45 -14.66 4.52
N ALA A 285 -2.19 -14.39 4.89
CA ALA A 285 -1.78 -13.09 5.40
C ALA A 285 -2.06 -11.96 4.39
N LEU A 286 -1.73 -12.17 3.12
CA LEU A 286 -2.00 -11.20 2.06
C LEU A 286 -3.50 -10.92 1.90
N SER A 287 -4.33 -11.98 1.88
CA SER A 287 -5.79 -11.85 1.73
C SER A 287 -6.44 -11.11 2.90
N ASP A 288 -5.97 -11.36 4.13
CA ASP A 288 -6.45 -10.68 5.33
C ASP A 288 -6.04 -9.20 5.35
N VAL A 289 -4.78 -8.92 5.03
CA VAL A 289 -4.23 -7.56 5.10
C VAL A 289 -4.76 -6.67 3.99
N VAL A 290 -4.95 -7.19 2.77
CA VAL A 290 -5.49 -6.42 1.66
C VAL A 290 -6.90 -5.92 1.94
N LYS A 291 -7.70 -6.70 2.69
CA LYS A 291 -9.07 -6.33 3.07
C LYS A 291 -9.12 -5.02 3.88
N VAL A 292 -8.15 -4.80 4.76
CA VAL A 292 -8.09 -3.67 5.69
C VAL A 292 -7.07 -2.58 5.27
N THR A 293 -6.48 -2.70 4.09
CA THR A 293 -5.54 -1.73 3.52
C THR A 293 -5.98 -1.30 2.12
N TYR A 294 -5.49 -1.92 1.06
CA TYR A 294 -5.81 -1.52 -0.31
C TYR A 294 -7.32 -1.52 -0.62
N ASN A 295 -8.11 -2.50 -0.12
CA ASN A 295 -9.56 -2.49 -0.33
C ASN A 295 -10.29 -1.35 0.40
N CYS A 296 -9.61 -0.65 1.29
CA CYS A 296 -10.09 0.55 1.97
C CYS A 296 -9.59 1.86 1.33
N LEU A 297 -8.99 1.80 0.14
CA LEU A 297 -8.51 2.96 -0.60
C LEU A 297 -9.54 3.39 -1.67
N SER A 298 -9.67 4.69 -1.93
CA SER A 298 -10.35 5.21 -3.12
C SER A 298 -9.82 6.59 -3.50
N VAL A 299 -9.51 6.80 -4.79
CA VAL A 299 -9.23 8.11 -5.37
C VAL A 299 -10.46 8.64 -6.12
N ASP A 300 -11.02 7.87 -7.04
CA ASP A 300 -12.05 8.31 -8.00
C ASP A 300 -13.26 7.37 -8.11
N GLY A 301 -13.26 6.24 -7.42
CA GLY A 301 -14.35 5.28 -7.46
C GLY A 301 -14.25 4.27 -8.61
N ASP A 302 -13.26 4.36 -9.48
CA ASP A 302 -13.09 3.50 -10.65
C ASP A 302 -12.19 2.30 -10.38
N GLN A 303 -12.65 1.10 -10.76
CA GLN A 303 -11.93 -0.16 -10.61
C GLN A 303 -11.04 -0.44 -11.82
N SER A 304 -9.74 -0.57 -11.60
CA SER A 304 -8.80 -0.93 -12.65
C SER A 304 -8.97 -2.37 -13.16
N THR A 305 -8.55 -2.60 -14.39
CA THR A 305 -8.52 -3.91 -15.06
C THR A 305 -7.28 -4.74 -14.72
N ASN A 306 -6.23 -4.12 -14.17
CA ASN A 306 -4.89 -4.71 -14.04
C ASN A 306 -4.39 -4.83 -12.60
N ASP A 307 -5.20 -4.41 -11.63
CA ASP A 307 -4.79 -4.38 -10.24
C ASP A 307 -4.24 -5.71 -9.76
N THR A 308 -3.02 -5.66 -9.22
CA THR A 308 -2.30 -6.83 -8.73
C THR A 308 -1.47 -6.44 -7.51
N CYS A 309 -1.55 -7.22 -6.45
CA CYS A 309 -0.61 -7.19 -5.34
C CYS A 309 0.04 -8.56 -5.19
N MET A 310 1.36 -8.61 -5.27
CA MET A 310 2.16 -9.82 -5.15
C MET A 310 3.14 -9.69 -4.00
N VAL A 311 3.34 -10.79 -3.26
CA VAL A 311 4.37 -10.91 -2.21
C VAL A 311 5.24 -12.10 -2.53
N MET A 312 6.57 -11.92 -2.56
CA MET A 312 7.58 -12.97 -2.71
C MET A 312 8.37 -13.13 -1.42
N ALA A 313 8.53 -14.35 -0.92
CA ALA A 313 9.26 -14.69 0.29
C ALA A 313 10.45 -15.58 -0.04
N SER A 314 11.69 -15.05 0.12
CA SER A 314 12.93 -15.78 -0.21
C SER A 314 13.37 -16.78 0.86
N GLY A 315 12.94 -16.60 2.11
CA GLY A 315 13.33 -17.44 3.25
C GLY A 315 14.79 -17.23 3.74
N LEU A 316 15.47 -16.21 3.23
CA LEU A 316 16.91 -16.00 3.49
C LEU A 316 17.22 -15.28 4.81
N ALA A 317 16.21 -14.94 5.62
CA ALA A 317 16.42 -14.40 6.98
C ALA A 317 16.92 -15.47 7.95
N GLY A 318 16.59 -16.75 7.68
CA GLY A 318 17.03 -17.90 8.47
C GLY A 318 16.20 -18.12 9.75
N ASN A 319 14.99 -17.58 9.82
CA ASN A 319 13.99 -17.95 10.81
C ASN A 319 13.41 -19.34 10.51
N ALA A 320 12.86 -20.01 11.50
CA ALA A 320 12.05 -21.21 11.28
C ALA A 320 10.87 -20.88 10.34
N GLU A 321 10.58 -21.77 9.38
CA GLU A 321 9.49 -21.54 8.45
C GLU A 321 8.15 -21.45 9.21
N ILE A 322 7.41 -20.39 8.96
CA ILE A 322 6.06 -20.19 9.51
C ILE A 322 5.10 -21.11 8.75
N THR A 323 4.65 -22.18 9.40
CA THR A 323 3.74 -23.19 8.84
C THR A 323 2.37 -23.22 9.51
N GLU A 324 2.17 -22.45 10.60
CA GLU A 324 0.92 -22.32 11.35
C GLU A 324 0.71 -20.87 11.84
N GLN A 325 -0.52 -20.52 12.22
CA GLN A 325 -0.88 -19.19 12.73
C GLN A 325 -0.46 -19.02 14.20
N ASN A 326 0.83 -19.01 14.46
CA ASN A 326 1.45 -18.80 15.77
C ASN A 326 1.82 -17.33 16.03
N ALA A 327 2.64 -17.04 17.06
CA ALA A 327 3.09 -15.71 17.40
C ALA A 327 3.92 -15.06 16.28
N ASP A 328 4.81 -15.83 15.62
CA ASP A 328 5.63 -15.34 14.51
C ASP A 328 4.76 -14.98 13.28
N TYR A 329 3.70 -15.77 13.01
CA TYR A 329 2.72 -15.40 11.98
C TYR A 329 2.05 -14.06 12.29
N ALA A 330 1.68 -13.81 13.55
CA ALA A 330 1.06 -12.54 13.94
C ALA A 330 2.02 -11.36 13.74
N VAL A 331 3.31 -11.53 14.08
CA VAL A 331 4.36 -10.53 13.85
C VAL A 331 4.57 -10.29 12.35
N PHE A 332 4.67 -11.34 11.55
CA PHE A 332 4.79 -11.24 10.09
C PHE A 332 3.59 -10.52 9.46
N ARG A 333 2.37 -10.92 9.84
CA ARG A 333 1.14 -10.30 9.36
C ARG A 333 1.07 -8.80 9.71
N GLN A 334 1.56 -8.42 10.89
CA GLN A 334 1.65 -7.02 11.30
C GLN A 334 2.69 -6.26 10.47
N ALA A 335 3.86 -6.83 10.16
CA ALA A 335 4.85 -6.24 9.25
C ALA A 335 4.25 -5.97 7.87
N LEU A 336 3.53 -6.95 7.32
CA LEU A 336 2.84 -6.84 6.03
C LEU A 336 1.77 -5.72 6.08
N TYR A 337 0.99 -5.65 7.16
CA TYR A 337 0.02 -4.57 7.38
C TYR A 337 0.70 -3.18 7.40
N ILE A 338 1.80 -3.02 8.11
CA ILE A 338 2.52 -1.74 8.22
C ILE A 338 2.99 -1.26 6.84
N VAL A 339 3.59 -2.14 6.04
CA VAL A 339 4.06 -1.79 4.70
C VAL A 339 2.88 -1.46 3.79
N MET A 340 1.86 -2.32 3.72
CA MET A 340 0.71 -2.12 2.84
C MET A 340 -0.13 -0.90 3.25
N MET A 341 -0.33 -0.64 4.53
CA MET A 341 -1.05 0.55 5.02
C MET A 341 -0.32 1.84 4.63
N ASN A 342 1.02 1.91 4.80
CA ASN A 342 1.77 3.09 4.41
C ASN A 342 1.84 3.28 2.88
N LEU A 343 1.92 2.20 2.10
CA LEU A 343 1.77 2.27 0.65
C LEU A 343 0.37 2.77 0.25
N THR A 344 -0.69 2.31 0.94
CA THR A 344 -2.07 2.79 0.76
C THR A 344 -2.17 4.30 0.99
N ARG A 345 -1.56 4.82 2.07
CA ARG A 345 -1.54 6.25 2.38
C ARG A 345 -0.79 7.06 1.31
N LYS A 346 0.36 6.55 0.84
CA LYS A 346 1.12 7.18 -0.25
C LYS A 346 0.33 7.21 -1.58
N LEU A 347 -0.39 6.13 -1.89
CA LEU A 347 -1.27 6.05 -3.06
C LEU A 347 -2.42 7.07 -2.97
N ALA A 348 -3.07 7.18 -1.81
CA ALA A 348 -4.15 8.14 -1.58
C ALA A 348 -3.64 9.59 -1.69
N LYS A 349 -2.49 9.90 -1.08
CA LYS A 349 -1.91 11.26 -1.08
C LYS A 349 -1.49 11.71 -2.47
N ASP A 350 -1.01 10.80 -3.30
CA ASP A 350 -0.60 11.06 -4.69
C ASP A 350 -1.73 10.78 -5.71
N GLY A 351 -3.00 10.85 -5.27
CA GLY A 351 -4.15 10.79 -6.17
C GLY A 351 -4.09 11.90 -7.21
N GLU A 352 -4.58 11.64 -8.44
CA GLU A 352 -4.52 12.61 -9.55
C GLU A 352 -5.10 13.97 -9.15
N GLY A 353 -4.24 15.00 -9.17
CA GLY A 353 -4.60 16.36 -8.79
C GLY A 353 -4.90 16.58 -7.30
N ALA A 354 -4.67 15.59 -6.43
CA ALA A 354 -4.96 15.71 -5.02
C ALA A 354 -4.07 16.72 -4.31
N SER A 355 -4.64 17.42 -3.32
CA SER A 355 -3.91 18.31 -2.43
C SER A 355 -3.83 17.78 -0.99
N LYS A 356 -4.69 16.83 -0.61
CA LYS A 356 -4.83 16.31 0.76
C LYS A 356 -5.00 14.80 0.82
N LEU A 357 -4.34 14.17 1.78
CA LEU A 357 -4.65 12.82 2.23
C LEU A 357 -5.85 12.86 3.19
N LEU A 358 -6.85 12.04 2.96
CA LEU A 358 -8.01 11.86 3.83
C LEU A 358 -7.99 10.47 4.46
N GLU A 359 -8.06 10.40 5.80
CA GLU A 359 -8.14 9.16 6.56
C GLU A 359 -9.48 9.15 7.31
N CYS A 360 -10.44 8.35 6.88
CA CYS A 360 -11.72 8.18 7.56
C CYS A 360 -11.70 6.94 8.44
N THR A 361 -11.71 7.13 9.76
CA THR A 361 -11.77 6.03 10.74
C THR A 361 -13.16 5.96 11.34
N VAL A 362 -13.80 4.81 11.19
CA VAL A 362 -15.09 4.47 11.81
C VAL A 362 -14.83 3.52 12.96
N SER A 363 -15.42 3.80 14.12
CA SER A 363 -15.37 2.99 15.34
C SER A 363 -16.75 2.73 15.92
N GLY A 364 -16.89 1.71 16.75
CA GLY A 364 -18.15 1.37 17.40
C GLY A 364 -19.18 0.71 16.48
N ALA A 365 -18.80 0.26 15.29
CA ALA A 365 -19.66 -0.53 14.41
C ALA A 365 -19.86 -1.95 14.95
N LYS A 366 -20.92 -2.64 14.53
CA LYS A 366 -21.21 -4.02 14.98
C LYS A 366 -20.07 -4.99 14.66
N ASP A 367 -19.41 -4.80 13.52
CA ASP A 367 -18.31 -5.62 13.04
C ASP A 367 -17.37 -4.83 12.08
N LEU A 368 -16.24 -5.45 11.71
CA LEU A 368 -15.24 -4.86 10.83
C LEU A 368 -15.81 -4.50 9.45
N ASP A 369 -16.65 -5.35 8.87
CA ASP A 369 -17.19 -5.14 7.51
C ASP A 369 -18.13 -3.93 7.48
N THR A 370 -18.97 -3.77 8.50
CA THR A 370 -19.81 -2.59 8.69
C THR A 370 -18.98 -1.30 8.80
N ALA A 371 -17.89 -1.33 9.60
CA ALA A 371 -16.99 -0.19 9.72
C ALA A 371 -16.32 0.18 8.37
N ILE A 372 -15.86 -0.82 7.60
CA ILE A 372 -15.28 -0.63 6.27
C ILE A 372 -16.30 0.01 5.31
N ILE A 373 -17.51 -0.49 5.27
CA ILE A 373 -18.58 -0.02 4.38
C ILE A 373 -18.86 1.46 4.65
N ILE A 374 -19.01 1.85 5.91
CA ILE A 374 -19.29 3.24 6.30
C ILE A 374 -18.10 4.15 5.97
N ALA A 375 -16.88 3.75 6.34
CA ALA A 375 -15.67 4.54 6.08
C ALA A 375 -15.45 4.77 4.58
N LYS A 376 -15.64 3.72 3.76
CA LYS A 376 -15.55 3.81 2.29
C LYS A 376 -16.64 4.71 1.71
N SER A 377 -17.87 4.67 2.23
CA SER A 377 -18.96 5.52 1.77
C SER A 377 -18.58 7.01 1.89
N VAL A 378 -17.96 7.41 2.99
CA VAL A 378 -17.51 8.80 3.21
C VAL A 378 -16.36 9.15 2.24
N ILE A 379 -15.31 8.32 2.18
CA ILE A 379 -14.13 8.59 1.33
C ILE A 379 -14.49 8.64 -0.17
N CYS A 380 -15.50 7.90 -0.60
CA CYS A 380 -15.96 7.87 -1.99
C CYS A 380 -16.93 9.00 -2.36
N SER A 381 -17.42 9.81 -1.39
CA SER A 381 -18.38 10.87 -1.65
C SER A 381 -17.75 12.07 -2.38
N PRO A 382 -18.10 12.36 -3.64
CA PRO A 382 -17.55 13.52 -4.35
C PRO A 382 -17.84 14.84 -3.64
N LEU A 383 -19.05 14.99 -3.05
CA LEU A 383 -19.42 16.21 -2.30
C LEU A 383 -18.55 16.41 -1.06
N PHE A 384 -18.26 15.32 -0.33
CA PHE A 384 -17.35 15.37 0.82
C PHE A 384 -15.91 15.71 0.38
N LYS A 385 -15.41 15.07 -0.66
CA LYS A 385 -14.06 15.32 -1.20
C LYS A 385 -13.89 16.78 -1.65
N CYS A 386 -14.91 17.37 -2.29
CA CYS A 386 -14.92 18.81 -2.64
C CYS A 386 -14.94 19.73 -1.40
N ALA A 387 -15.65 19.35 -0.33
CA ALA A 387 -15.62 20.11 0.93
C ALA A 387 -14.22 20.11 1.53
N MET A 388 -13.53 18.96 1.53
CA MET A 388 -12.16 18.85 2.03
C MET A 388 -11.17 19.69 1.19
N PHE A 389 -11.33 19.74 -0.13
CA PHE A 389 -10.58 20.65 -1.00
C PHE A 389 -10.77 22.12 -0.59
N GLY A 390 -12.02 22.52 -0.37
CA GLY A 390 -12.37 23.88 0.05
C GLY A 390 -12.07 24.23 1.52
N ALA A 391 -11.52 23.27 2.29
CA ALA A 391 -11.36 23.39 3.75
C ALA A 391 -12.68 23.80 4.44
N ASP A 392 -13.80 23.21 3.98
CA ASP A 392 -15.17 23.39 4.52
C ASP A 392 -15.49 22.26 5.50
N ALA A 393 -15.76 22.59 6.77
CA ALA A 393 -16.10 21.63 7.82
C ALA A 393 -17.53 21.08 7.68
N ASN A 394 -17.88 20.65 6.48
CA ASN A 394 -19.23 20.25 6.08
C ASN A 394 -19.62 18.86 6.65
N TRP A 395 -19.88 18.82 7.95
CA TRP A 395 -20.34 17.61 8.64
C TRP A 395 -21.62 17.04 8.05
N GLY A 396 -22.49 17.87 7.46
CA GLY A 396 -23.71 17.42 6.79
C GLY A 396 -23.43 16.49 5.61
N ARG A 397 -22.36 16.76 4.83
CA ARG A 397 -21.91 15.86 3.76
C ARG A 397 -21.33 14.56 4.30
N VAL A 398 -20.67 14.59 5.45
CA VAL A 398 -20.19 13.37 6.13
C VAL A 398 -21.38 12.52 6.55
N LEU A 399 -22.37 13.10 7.27
CA LEU A 399 -23.57 12.38 7.70
C LEU A 399 -24.39 11.85 6.51
N CYS A 400 -24.50 12.63 5.44
CA CYS A 400 -25.16 12.18 4.23
C CYS A 400 -24.48 10.91 3.68
N ALA A 401 -23.13 10.91 3.61
CA ALA A 401 -22.36 9.76 3.15
C ALA A 401 -22.46 8.55 4.08
N VAL A 402 -22.50 8.77 5.38
CA VAL A 402 -22.78 7.71 6.38
C VAL A 402 -24.20 7.17 6.18
N GLY A 403 -25.19 8.05 5.97
CA GLY A 403 -26.63 7.69 5.91
C GLY A 403 -27.02 6.84 4.69
N TYR A 404 -26.31 6.94 3.56
CA TYR A 404 -26.57 6.08 2.41
C TYR A 404 -25.65 4.87 2.33
N ALA A 405 -24.73 4.69 3.29
CA ALA A 405 -23.92 3.48 3.37
C ALA A 405 -24.82 2.25 3.51
N PRO A 406 -24.61 1.18 2.72
CA PRO A 406 -25.41 -0.04 2.82
C PRO A 406 -25.03 -0.86 4.07
N ALA A 407 -25.27 -0.28 5.25
CA ALA A 407 -24.92 -0.82 6.56
C ALA A 407 -25.97 -0.46 7.59
N GLU A 408 -26.13 -1.29 8.61
CA GLU A 408 -27.07 -1.04 9.71
C GLU A 408 -26.35 -0.37 10.89
N PHE A 409 -26.83 0.76 11.34
CA PHE A 409 -26.37 1.50 12.52
C PHE A 409 -27.49 2.45 12.98
N ASP A 410 -27.37 2.95 14.23
CA ASP A 410 -28.26 3.99 14.74
C ASP A 410 -27.69 5.39 14.46
N ILE A 411 -28.40 6.19 13.68
CA ILE A 411 -27.98 7.57 13.35
C ILE A 411 -27.84 8.44 14.62
N HIS A 412 -28.60 8.17 15.67
CA HIS A 412 -28.53 8.92 16.93
C HIS A 412 -27.30 8.56 17.79
N ALA A 413 -26.57 7.49 17.42
CA ALA A 413 -25.29 7.15 18.02
C ALA A 413 -24.09 7.76 17.26
N VAL A 414 -24.35 8.42 16.12
CA VAL A 414 -23.26 8.92 15.26
C VAL A 414 -22.66 10.21 15.81
N SER A 415 -21.35 10.25 15.96
CA SER A 415 -20.57 11.45 16.18
C SER A 415 -19.42 11.58 15.18
N VAL A 416 -19.07 12.82 14.82
CA VAL A 416 -18.04 13.15 13.83
C VAL A 416 -17.08 14.18 14.38
N THR A 417 -15.78 13.85 14.38
CA THR A 417 -14.68 14.76 14.70
C THR A 417 -13.78 14.91 13.47
N LEU A 418 -13.44 16.13 13.11
CA LEU A 418 -12.43 16.44 12.10
C LEU A 418 -11.12 16.78 12.81
N ALA A 419 -10.01 16.20 12.35
CA ALA A 419 -8.72 16.38 12.99
C ALA A 419 -7.56 16.46 11.97
N SER A 420 -6.47 17.08 12.40
CA SER A 420 -5.17 17.13 11.72
C SER A 420 -4.08 17.41 12.75
N ARG A 421 -2.85 17.61 12.30
CA ARG A 421 -1.76 18.06 13.20
C ARG A 421 -2.04 19.45 13.85
N ALA A 422 -2.93 20.26 13.28
CA ALA A 422 -3.32 21.58 13.83
C ALA A 422 -4.32 21.48 14.98
N GLY A 423 -4.91 20.31 15.24
CA GLY A 423 -5.88 20.09 16.31
C GLY A 423 -7.06 19.21 15.89
N SER A 424 -8.12 19.25 16.66
CA SER A 424 -9.36 18.52 16.38
C SER A 424 -10.58 19.33 16.76
N VAL A 425 -11.70 19.11 16.07
CA VAL A 425 -12.98 19.76 16.30
C VAL A 425 -14.13 18.76 16.17
N LEU A 426 -14.96 18.66 17.20
CA LEU A 426 -16.21 17.91 17.14
C LEU A 426 -17.22 18.74 16.35
N VAL A 427 -17.82 18.19 15.30
CA VAL A 427 -18.73 18.88 14.38
C VAL A 427 -20.13 18.29 14.38
N CYS A 428 -20.27 17.06 14.86
CA CYS A 428 -21.55 16.36 14.98
C CYS A 428 -21.53 15.44 16.19
N GLU A 429 -22.63 15.41 16.94
CA GLU A 429 -22.86 14.50 18.06
C GLU A 429 -24.35 14.08 18.07
N HIS A 430 -24.58 12.79 18.41
CA HIS A 430 -25.93 12.20 18.39
C HIS A 430 -26.70 12.39 17.06
N GLY A 431 -25.97 12.33 15.94
CA GLY A 431 -26.55 12.52 14.61
C GLY A 431 -26.97 13.96 14.28
N ALA A 432 -26.57 14.92 15.10
CA ALA A 432 -26.92 16.33 14.93
C ALA A 432 -25.66 17.22 14.99
N GLY A 433 -25.68 18.37 14.29
CA GLY A 433 -24.60 19.34 14.36
C GLY A 433 -24.46 19.96 15.74
N VAL A 434 -23.23 20.18 16.16
CA VAL A 434 -22.92 20.92 17.40
C VAL A 434 -22.29 22.26 17.07
N ALA A 435 -22.30 23.20 18.02
CA ALA A 435 -21.63 24.48 17.84
C ALA A 435 -20.12 24.31 17.88
N PHE A 436 -19.41 24.83 16.89
CA PHE A 436 -17.94 24.82 16.81
C PHE A 436 -17.44 26.13 16.17
N SER A 437 -16.14 26.38 16.29
CA SER A 437 -15.49 27.52 15.64
C SER A 437 -15.13 27.18 14.19
N GLU A 438 -15.77 27.84 13.23
CA GLU A 438 -15.44 27.72 11.80
C GLU A 438 -13.99 28.12 11.51
N GLU A 439 -13.46 29.12 12.23
CA GLU A 439 -12.06 29.56 12.06
C GLU A 439 -11.07 28.47 12.50
N GLU A 440 -11.31 27.81 13.61
CA GLU A 440 -10.48 26.69 14.10
C GLU A 440 -10.63 25.48 13.18
N ALA A 441 -11.85 25.15 12.78
CA ALA A 441 -12.09 24.06 11.84
C ALA A 441 -11.37 24.29 10.52
N LYS A 442 -11.38 25.51 10.00
CA LYS A 442 -10.65 25.85 8.77
C LYS A 442 -9.13 25.71 8.93
N LYS A 443 -8.54 26.10 10.08
CA LYS A 443 -7.09 25.88 10.35
C LYS A 443 -6.75 24.40 10.33
N ILE A 444 -7.60 23.56 10.93
CA ILE A 444 -7.45 22.10 10.92
C ILE A 444 -7.49 21.55 9.49
N LEU A 445 -8.45 21.99 8.69
CA LEU A 445 -8.71 21.49 7.34
C LEU A 445 -7.78 22.06 6.27
N LEU A 446 -6.99 23.10 6.57
CA LEU A 446 -5.94 23.60 5.67
C LEU A 446 -4.68 22.71 5.65
N GLU A 447 -4.56 21.79 6.59
CA GLU A 447 -3.46 20.81 6.61
C GLU A 447 -3.57 19.79 5.46
N ASP A 448 -2.46 19.16 5.15
CA ASP A 448 -2.33 18.22 4.03
C ASP A 448 -2.67 16.76 4.36
N GLU A 449 -2.87 16.44 5.65
CA GLU A 449 -3.35 15.15 6.15
C GLU A 449 -4.52 15.39 7.11
N ILE A 450 -5.71 14.97 6.70
CA ILE A 450 -6.97 15.19 7.44
C ILE A 450 -7.50 13.85 7.91
N GLN A 451 -7.88 13.79 9.18
CA GLN A 451 -8.55 12.66 9.80
C GLN A 451 -10.04 12.97 10.00
N ILE A 452 -10.88 12.05 9.60
CA ILE A 452 -12.32 12.06 9.82
C ILE A 452 -12.63 10.92 10.78
N LEU A 453 -12.90 11.25 12.04
CA LEU A 453 -13.14 10.26 13.09
C LEU A 453 -14.64 10.16 13.32
N ILE A 454 -15.21 8.98 13.06
CA ILE A 454 -16.64 8.71 13.15
C ILE A 454 -16.87 7.61 14.17
N SER A 455 -17.70 7.87 15.18
CA SER A 455 -18.25 6.83 16.04
C SER A 455 -19.69 6.54 15.62
N VAL A 456 -20.07 5.27 15.55
CA VAL A 456 -21.42 4.85 15.14
C VAL A 456 -22.13 3.99 16.20
N GLY A 457 -21.56 3.90 17.41
CA GLY A 457 -22.09 3.14 18.53
C GLY A 457 -20.99 2.59 19.43
N ASP A 458 -21.25 1.48 20.10
CA ASP A 458 -20.40 0.81 21.09
C ASP A 458 -19.94 -0.60 20.66
N GLY A 459 -20.14 -0.96 19.39
CA GLY A 459 -19.69 -2.23 18.83
C GLY A 459 -18.16 -2.33 18.74
N ALA A 460 -17.66 -3.53 18.51
CA ALA A 460 -16.22 -3.83 18.44
C ALA A 460 -15.58 -3.52 17.07
N GLY A 461 -16.39 -3.22 16.06
CA GLY A 461 -15.92 -2.98 14.68
C GLY A 461 -15.23 -1.62 14.55
N THR A 462 -14.00 -1.66 14.04
CA THR A 462 -13.22 -0.45 13.72
C THR A 462 -12.48 -0.64 12.40
N ALA A 463 -12.53 0.35 11.52
CA ALA A 463 -11.82 0.36 10.25
C ALA A 463 -11.41 1.77 9.84
N THR A 464 -10.34 1.87 9.04
CA THR A 464 -9.94 3.11 8.38
C THR A 464 -10.01 2.94 6.87
N ALA A 465 -10.56 3.92 6.18
CA ALA A 465 -10.47 4.07 4.73
C ALA A 465 -9.66 5.30 4.37
N TRP A 466 -8.93 5.22 3.26
CA TRP A 466 -8.04 6.27 2.77
C TRP A 466 -8.49 6.79 1.42
N GLY A 467 -8.30 8.06 1.20
CA GLY A 467 -8.58 8.73 -0.07
C GLY A 467 -7.92 10.09 -0.13
N CYS A 468 -8.36 10.89 -1.08
CA CYS A 468 -7.88 12.25 -1.28
C CYS A 468 -9.07 13.20 -1.50
N ASP A 469 -8.82 14.51 -1.45
CA ASP A 469 -9.77 15.52 -1.89
C ASP A 469 -10.03 15.44 -3.40
N LEU A 470 -11.01 16.19 -3.90
CA LEU A 470 -11.33 16.30 -5.32
C LEU A 470 -11.14 17.75 -5.77
N THR A 471 -10.18 17.94 -6.67
CA THR A 471 -9.74 19.26 -7.14
C THR A 471 -10.09 19.48 -8.62
N TYR A 472 -9.89 20.69 -9.11
CA TYR A 472 -10.03 21.02 -10.54
C TYR A 472 -8.98 20.28 -11.40
N ASP A 473 -7.80 20.01 -10.85
CA ASP A 473 -6.71 19.34 -11.57
C ASP A 473 -7.05 17.87 -11.90
N TYR A 474 -7.90 17.20 -11.10
CA TYR A 474 -8.40 15.86 -11.44
C TYR A 474 -9.11 15.87 -12.81
N VAL A 475 -10.03 16.82 -13.02
CA VAL A 475 -10.75 16.95 -14.31
C VAL A 475 -9.80 17.30 -15.44
N LYS A 476 -8.85 18.21 -15.18
CA LYS A 476 -7.86 18.64 -16.19
C LYS A 476 -6.96 17.48 -16.63
N ILE A 477 -6.48 16.66 -15.68
CA ILE A 477 -5.61 15.50 -15.98
C ILE A 477 -6.38 14.46 -16.80
N ASN A 478 -7.64 14.17 -16.41
CA ASN A 478 -8.42 13.10 -17.02
C ASN A 478 -9.17 13.52 -18.28
N GLY A 479 -9.34 14.80 -18.51
CA GLY A 479 -9.97 15.33 -19.73
C GLY A 479 -9.17 15.06 -21.01
N ASP A 480 -7.86 14.85 -20.91
CA ASP A 480 -6.93 14.67 -22.04
C ASP A 480 -5.88 13.56 -21.79
N TYR A 481 -6.30 12.45 -21.18
CA TYR A 481 -5.40 11.36 -20.78
C TYR A 481 -4.69 10.63 -21.94
N ARG A 482 -5.23 10.72 -23.17
CA ARG A 482 -4.67 10.04 -24.34
C ARG A 482 -3.57 10.81 -25.07
N SER A 483 -3.37 12.06 -24.75
CA SER A 483 -2.38 12.94 -25.39
C SER A 483 -0.95 12.76 -24.87
#